data_7a88b29e5756f32f7f822d6164e0aa5c
#
_entry.id   7a88b29e5756f32f7f822d6164e0aa5c
#
_cell.length_a   1.000
_cell.length_b   1.000
_cell.length_c   1.000
_cell.angle_alpha   90.00
_cell.angle_beta   90.00
_cell.angle_gamma   90.00
#
_symmetry.space_group_name_H-M   'P 1'
#
loop_
_entity.id
_entity.type
_entity.pdbx_description
1 polymer ?
#
loop_
_entity_poly.entity_id
_entity_poly.type
_entity_poly.pdbx_seq_one_letter_code
_entity_poly.pdbx_strand_id
1 'polypeptide(L)'
;EVKDPERYGVVSFDHMGQVKKIVEKPKSPDSIYAVVGLYFYPNDVIDLAKSLNPSERGELEISSINQNFLDKDRLNVEIMGRGYAWLDTGTQEAMHNASTFIKSVEDRQSLKISCLEEIAYRKGFIDAKQLDKIAETYPNEYGKYLKRIIQQ
;
A
#
# COMPACT_ATOMS: atom_id res chain seq x y z
N GLU A 1 6.59 -3.90 -10.55
CA GLU A 1 6.72 -3.63 -12.00
C GLU A 1 5.36 -3.27 -12.61
N VAL A 2 5.33 -2.23 -13.43
CA VAL A 2 4.12 -1.74 -14.11
C VAL A 2 4.34 -1.55 -15.60
N LYS A 3 3.25 -1.49 -16.37
CA LYS A 3 3.30 -1.29 -17.82
C LYS A 3 3.29 0.18 -18.23
N ASP A 4 2.84 1.06 -17.33
CA ASP A 4 2.58 2.49 -17.52
C ASP A 4 3.28 3.32 -16.42
N PRO A 5 4.63 3.20 -16.28
CA PRO A 5 5.37 3.78 -15.16
C PRO A 5 5.28 5.31 -15.09
N GLU A 6 5.01 5.99 -16.18
CA GLU A 6 4.84 7.44 -16.26
C GLU A 6 3.68 7.98 -15.39
N ARG A 7 2.80 7.09 -14.95
CA ARG A 7 1.66 7.46 -14.07
C ARG A 7 2.02 7.55 -12.59
N TYR A 8 3.17 7.03 -12.20
CA TYR A 8 3.56 6.79 -10.80
C TYR A 8 4.89 7.43 -10.45
N GLY A 9 5.21 7.47 -9.15
CA GLY A 9 6.60 7.61 -8.74
C GLY A 9 7.38 6.41 -9.22
N VAL A 10 8.53 6.64 -9.85
CA VAL A 10 9.37 5.58 -10.44
C VAL A 10 10.69 5.52 -9.72
N VAL A 11 11.09 4.32 -9.28
CA VAL A 11 12.42 4.04 -8.75
C VAL A 11 13.28 3.38 -9.81
N SER A 12 14.50 3.87 -9.99
CA SER A 12 15.50 3.24 -10.84
C SER A 12 16.68 2.72 -10.03
N PHE A 13 17.29 1.66 -10.52
CA PHE A 13 18.41 0.96 -9.90
C PHE A 13 19.65 1.04 -10.77
N ASP A 14 20.81 0.94 -10.16
CA ASP A 14 22.07 0.77 -10.86
C ASP A 14 22.32 -0.72 -11.21
N HIS A 15 23.46 -1.00 -11.83
CA HIS A 15 23.85 -2.35 -12.23
C HIS A 15 24.14 -3.30 -11.05
N MET A 16 24.25 -2.77 -9.84
CA MET A 16 24.43 -3.53 -8.60
C MET A 16 23.10 -3.75 -7.86
N GLY A 17 21.97 -3.24 -8.41
CA GLY A 17 20.66 -3.31 -7.78
C GLY A 17 20.45 -2.27 -6.67
N GLN A 18 21.32 -1.27 -6.57
CA GLN A 18 21.17 -0.17 -5.61
C GLN A 18 20.24 0.89 -6.18
N VAL A 19 19.45 1.51 -5.30
CA VAL A 19 18.56 2.61 -5.70
C VAL A 19 19.42 3.79 -6.19
N LYS A 20 19.16 4.22 -7.41
CA LYS A 20 19.87 5.33 -8.06
C LYS A 20 19.07 6.63 -7.98
N LYS A 21 17.75 6.55 -8.15
CA LYS A 21 16.90 7.73 -8.33
C LYS A 21 15.43 7.39 -8.10
N ILE A 22 14.67 8.36 -7.57
CA ILE A 22 13.22 8.32 -7.51
C ILE A 22 12.67 9.59 -8.17
N VAL A 23 11.72 9.43 -9.09
CA VAL A 23 11.11 10.55 -9.82
C VAL A 23 9.61 10.39 -9.86
N GLU A 24 8.89 11.44 -9.50
CA GLU A 24 7.43 11.46 -9.59
C GLU A 24 6.99 11.67 -11.03
N LYS A 25 6.15 10.77 -11.52
CA LYS A 25 5.49 10.83 -12.84
C LYS A 25 6.41 11.31 -13.97
N PRO A 26 7.53 10.62 -14.21
CA PRO A 26 8.49 11.05 -15.23
C PRO A 26 7.87 10.99 -16.63
N LYS A 27 8.10 12.02 -17.45
CA LYS A 27 7.66 12.01 -18.86
C LYS A 27 8.34 10.91 -19.69
N SER A 28 9.56 10.53 -19.30
CA SER A 28 10.33 9.48 -19.94
C SER A 28 10.94 8.62 -18.83
N PRO A 29 10.22 7.59 -18.35
CA PRO A 29 10.70 6.72 -17.28
C PRO A 29 11.89 5.87 -17.76
N ASP A 30 12.91 5.77 -16.93
CA ASP A 30 14.10 4.94 -17.13
C ASP A 30 13.99 3.58 -16.40
N SER A 31 12.85 3.29 -15.80
CA SER A 31 12.54 2.08 -15.07
C SER A 31 11.04 1.78 -15.13
N ILE A 32 10.69 0.52 -14.91
CA ILE A 32 9.30 0.03 -14.82
C ILE A 32 8.84 -0.20 -13.39
N TYR A 33 9.66 0.12 -12.39
CA TYR A 33 9.33 -0.08 -10.97
C TYR A 33 8.57 1.13 -10.42
N ALA A 34 7.26 0.96 -10.24
CA ALA A 34 6.42 1.96 -9.59
C ALA A 34 6.59 1.91 -8.07
N VAL A 35 6.69 3.08 -7.45
CA VAL A 35 6.69 3.23 -5.99
C VAL A 35 5.26 3.08 -5.49
N VAL A 36 5.01 2.07 -4.69
CA VAL A 36 3.71 1.85 -4.05
C VAL A 36 3.53 2.74 -2.82
N GLY A 37 2.29 2.95 -2.37
CA GLY A 37 1.96 3.84 -1.26
C GLY A 37 2.17 3.25 0.14
N LEU A 38 3.24 2.47 0.36
CA LEU A 38 3.57 1.89 1.66
C LEU A 38 4.97 2.35 2.09
N TYR A 39 5.02 3.17 3.14
CA TYR A 39 6.23 3.83 3.60
C TYR A 39 6.43 3.66 5.10
N PHE A 40 7.69 3.46 5.50
CA PHE A 40 8.11 3.44 6.89
C PHE A 40 9.22 4.48 7.09
N TYR A 41 8.93 5.51 7.86
CA TYR A 41 9.87 6.60 8.09
C TYR A 41 10.29 6.71 9.55
N PRO A 42 11.53 7.12 9.82
CA PRO A 42 11.91 7.59 11.14
C PRO A 42 11.25 8.94 11.44
N ASN A 43 11.23 9.34 12.72
CA ASN A 43 10.43 10.48 13.17
C ASN A 43 10.85 11.84 12.57
N ASP A 44 12.10 11.98 12.12
CA ASP A 44 12.60 13.19 11.46
C ASP A 44 11.94 13.48 10.09
N VAL A 45 11.16 12.52 9.56
CA VAL A 45 10.31 12.76 8.36
C VAL A 45 9.32 13.91 8.58
N ILE A 46 8.87 14.14 9.81
CA ILE A 46 7.90 15.19 10.14
C ILE A 46 8.47 16.57 9.82
N ASP A 47 9.71 16.82 10.22
CA ASP A 47 10.37 18.12 9.96
C ASP A 47 10.74 18.26 8.49
N LEU A 48 11.17 17.18 7.86
CA LEU A 48 11.41 17.14 6.43
C LEU A 48 10.13 17.45 5.64
N ALA A 49 9.01 16.83 5.96
CA ALA A 49 7.73 17.06 5.29
C ALA A 49 7.25 18.53 5.42
N LYS A 50 7.46 19.15 6.60
CA LYS A 50 7.15 20.58 6.81
C LYS A 50 8.04 21.52 6.00
N SER A 51 9.24 21.08 5.63
CA SER A 51 10.22 21.88 4.86
C SER A 51 10.08 21.74 3.35
N LEU A 52 9.22 20.85 2.86
CA LEU A 52 9.03 20.64 1.43
C LEU A 52 8.45 21.89 0.74
N ASN A 53 8.94 22.11 -0.46
CA ASN A 53 8.33 23.07 -1.40
C ASN A 53 7.48 22.29 -2.43
N PRO A 54 6.41 22.90 -2.93
CA PRO A 54 5.64 22.32 -4.04
C PRO A 54 6.52 22.07 -5.27
N SER A 55 6.26 20.97 -5.96
CA SER A 55 6.88 20.63 -7.24
C SER A 55 6.42 21.58 -8.36
N GLU A 56 6.96 21.40 -9.57
CA GLU A 56 6.48 22.12 -10.77
C GLU A 56 4.98 21.87 -11.05
N ARG A 57 4.42 20.79 -10.50
CA ARG A 57 3.00 20.44 -10.56
C ARG A 57 2.15 21.17 -9.52
N GLY A 58 2.77 21.93 -8.60
CA GLY A 58 2.12 22.61 -7.50
C GLY A 58 1.74 21.70 -6.32
N GLU A 59 2.25 20.46 -6.27
CA GLU A 59 1.94 19.48 -5.24
C GLU A 59 3.17 19.21 -4.34
N LEU A 60 2.91 18.87 -3.05
CA LEU A 60 3.94 18.33 -2.16
C LEU A 60 4.10 16.85 -2.46
N GLU A 61 5.25 16.46 -2.99
CA GLU A 61 5.48 15.11 -3.49
C GLU A 61 6.14 14.21 -2.44
N ILE A 62 5.57 13.04 -2.20
CA ILE A 62 6.19 12.02 -1.35
C ILE A 62 7.52 11.54 -1.93
N SER A 63 7.66 11.54 -3.25
CA SER A 63 8.89 11.19 -3.95
C SER A 63 10.03 12.13 -3.59
N SER A 64 9.77 13.39 -3.25
CA SER A 64 10.79 14.34 -2.77
C SER A 64 11.30 13.96 -1.38
N ILE A 65 10.44 13.44 -0.52
CA ILE A 65 10.85 12.89 0.79
C ILE A 65 11.77 11.69 0.59
N ASN A 66 11.34 10.74 -0.25
CA ASN A 66 12.12 9.54 -0.55
C ASN A 66 13.49 9.89 -1.16
N GLN A 67 13.52 10.85 -2.09
CA GLN A 67 14.77 11.32 -2.68
C GLN A 67 15.71 11.94 -1.63
N ASN A 68 15.18 12.73 -0.69
CA ASN A 68 15.97 13.30 0.41
C ASN A 68 16.59 12.22 1.31
N PHE A 69 15.86 11.14 1.58
CA PHE A 69 16.42 10.00 2.31
C PHE A 69 17.46 9.24 1.48
N LEU A 70 17.25 9.11 0.17
CA LEU A 70 18.21 8.51 -0.74
C LEU A 70 19.51 9.31 -0.78
N ASP A 71 19.44 10.63 -0.93
CA ASP A 71 20.60 11.53 -0.96
C ASP A 71 21.46 11.50 0.33
N LYS A 72 20.87 11.01 1.42
CA LYS A 72 21.53 10.82 2.72
C LYS A 72 21.93 9.37 3.01
N ASP A 73 21.87 8.49 2.01
CA ASP A 73 22.14 7.05 2.17
C ASP A 73 21.25 6.38 3.26
N ARG A 74 20.00 6.84 3.41
CA ARG A 74 19.05 6.39 4.44
C ARG A 74 17.77 5.77 3.86
N LEU A 75 17.73 5.49 2.57
CA LEU A 75 16.59 4.87 1.92
C LEU A 75 16.87 3.39 1.64
N ASN A 76 15.97 2.54 2.09
CA ASN A 76 15.89 1.15 1.66
C ASN A 76 14.65 0.96 0.78
N VAL A 77 14.76 0.16 -0.25
CA VAL A 77 13.65 -0.20 -1.15
C VAL A 77 13.50 -1.71 -1.17
N GLU A 78 12.29 -2.15 -0.88
CA GLU A 78 11.90 -3.56 -0.97
C GLU A 78 11.07 -3.76 -2.24
N ILE A 79 11.50 -4.70 -3.08
CA ILE A 79 10.75 -5.05 -4.30
C ILE A 79 9.67 -6.06 -3.94
N MET A 80 8.41 -5.71 -4.23
CA MET A 80 7.29 -6.61 -4.08
C MET A 80 7.38 -7.76 -5.08
N GLY A 81 7.54 -8.97 -4.56
CA GLY A 81 7.66 -10.18 -5.38
C GLY A 81 6.30 -10.64 -5.94
N ARG A 82 6.34 -11.78 -6.64
CA ARG A 82 5.18 -12.35 -7.37
C ARG A 82 3.97 -12.72 -6.50
N GLY A 83 4.13 -12.80 -5.18
CA GLY A 83 3.04 -13.09 -4.23
C GLY A 83 2.16 -11.89 -3.88
N TYR A 84 2.52 -10.70 -4.34
CA TYR A 84 1.80 -9.45 -4.06
C TYR A 84 0.99 -9.01 -5.27
N ALA A 85 -0.21 -8.51 -5.02
CA ALA A 85 -1.02 -7.80 -6.00
C ALA A 85 -1.16 -6.34 -5.56
N TRP A 86 -0.55 -5.44 -6.31
CA TRP A 86 -0.74 -4.00 -6.12
C TRP A 86 -1.81 -3.51 -7.10
N LEU A 87 -2.79 -2.79 -6.56
CA LEU A 87 -3.93 -2.31 -7.32
C LEU A 87 -4.03 -0.79 -7.11
N ASP A 88 -3.80 -0.04 -8.18
CA ASP A 88 -4.10 1.38 -8.21
C ASP A 88 -5.62 1.61 -8.27
N THR A 89 -6.10 2.68 -7.64
CA THR A 89 -7.52 3.05 -7.63
C THR A 89 -7.74 4.51 -8.07
N GLY A 90 -6.77 5.08 -8.76
CA GLY A 90 -6.77 6.49 -9.19
C GLY A 90 -7.75 6.83 -10.30
N THR A 91 -8.38 5.84 -10.95
CA THR A 91 -9.44 6.03 -11.94
C THR A 91 -10.65 5.16 -11.62
N GLN A 92 -11.83 5.51 -12.16
CA GLN A 92 -13.03 4.69 -11.99
C GLN A 92 -12.85 3.26 -12.51
N GLU A 93 -12.18 3.11 -13.64
CA GLU A 93 -11.87 1.80 -14.21
C GLU A 93 -10.92 1.00 -13.30
N ALA A 94 -9.85 1.62 -12.83
CA ALA A 94 -8.90 0.97 -11.92
C ALA A 94 -9.58 0.54 -10.60
N MET A 95 -10.45 1.39 -10.05
CA MET A 95 -11.23 1.06 -8.86
C MET A 95 -12.18 -0.13 -9.10
N HIS A 96 -12.87 -0.17 -10.25
CA HIS A 96 -13.74 -1.28 -10.61
C HIS A 96 -12.94 -2.59 -10.75
N ASN A 97 -11.80 -2.55 -11.42
CA ASN A 97 -10.91 -3.71 -11.58
C ASN A 97 -10.38 -4.20 -10.23
N ALA A 98 -9.97 -3.29 -9.35
CA ALA A 98 -9.53 -3.63 -8.01
C ALA A 98 -10.65 -4.30 -7.19
N SER A 99 -11.87 -3.74 -7.21
CA SER A 99 -13.03 -4.31 -6.53
C SER A 99 -13.37 -5.71 -7.02
N THR A 100 -13.33 -5.92 -8.34
CA THR A 100 -13.59 -7.22 -8.97
C THR A 100 -12.53 -8.25 -8.58
N PHE A 101 -11.26 -7.84 -8.57
CA PHE A 101 -10.16 -8.70 -8.14
C PHE A 101 -10.31 -9.13 -6.67
N ILE A 102 -10.51 -8.16 -5.77
CA ILE A 102 -10.70 -8.42 -4.33
C ILE A 102 -11.87 -9.37 -4.11
N LYS A 103 -13.02 -9.07 -4.74
CA LYS A 103 -14.20 -9.94 -4.64
C LYS A 103 -13.90 -11.38 -5.09
N SER A 104 -13.20 -11.53 -6.20
CA SER A 104 -12.85 -12.86 -6.73
C SER A 104 -11.95 -13.64 -5.77
N VAL A 105 -10.98 -12.99 -5.13
CA VAL A 105 -10.11 -13.61 -4.13
C VAL A 105 -10.91 -14.01 -2.89
N GLU A 106 -11.73 -13.11 -2.34
CA GLU A 106 -12.57 -13.37 -1.16
C GLU A 106 -13.53 -14.52 -1.38
N ASP A 107 -14.23 -14.55 -2.52
CA ASP A 107 -15.18 -15.60 -2.86
C ASP A 107 -14.49 -16.97 -2.98
N ARG A 108 -13.27 -17.03 -3.51
CA ARG A 108 -12.53 -18.28 -3.72
C ARG A 108 -11.86 -18.80 -2.46
N GLN A 109 -11.37 -17.92 -1.62
CA GLN A 109 -10.65 -18.28 -0.40
C GLN A 109 -11.54 -18.31 0.84
N SER A 110 -12.78 -17.85 0.73
CA SER A 110 -13.74 -17.75 1.83
C SER A 110 -13.21 -16.95 3.03
N LEU A 111 -12.39 -15.92 2.75
CA LEU A 111 -11.91 -14.97 3.76
C LEU A 111 -12.14 -13.53 3.29
N LYS A 112 -11.90 -12.60 4.21
CA LYS A 112 -12.00 -11.17 3.95
C LYS A 112 -10.60 -10.55 3.90
N ILE A 113 -10.33 -9.77 2.86
CA ILE A 113 -9.08 -9.02 2.73
C ILE A 113 -9.15 -7.78 3.61
N SER A 114 -8.06 -7.52 4.35
CA SER A 114 -7.96 -6.36 5.27
C SER A 114 -9.07 -6.30 6.32
N CYS A 115 -9.58 -7.45 6.78
CA CYS A 115 -10.54 -7.53 7.86
C CYS A 115 -9.87 -7.14 9.18
N LEU A 116 -10.05 -5.90 9.61
CA LEU A 116 -9.37 -5.35 10.79
C LEU A 116 -9.75 -6.09 12.07
N GLU A 117 -10.99 -6.53 12.20
CA GLU A 117 -11.51 -7.25 13.34
C GLU A 117 -10.84 -8.65 13.45
N GLU A 118 -10.71 -9.36 12.34
CA GLU A 118 -9.98 -10.64 12.32
C GLU A 118 -8.51 -10.44 12.66
N ILE A 119 -7.88 -9.42 12.07
CA ILE A 119 -6.47 -9.10 12.33
C ILE A 119 -6.28 -8.77 13.83
N ALA A 120 -7.14 -7.94 14.39
CA ALA A 120 -7.09 -7.56 15.81
C ALA A 120 -7.26 -8.79 16.71
N TYR A 121 -8.19 -9.68 16.39
CA TYR A 121 -8.42 -10.91 17.13
C TYR A 121 -7.21 -11.85 17.06
N ARG A 122 -6.70 -12.13 15.85
CA ARG A 122 -5.54 -13.01 15.65
C ARG A 122 -4.25 -12.46 16.27
N LYS A 123 -4.13 -11.13 16.37
CA LYS A 123 -3.01 -10.45 17.06
C LYS A 123 -3.20 -10.34 18.57
N GLY A 124 -4.35 -10.74 19.11
CA GLY A 124 -4.65 -10.66 20.54
C GLY A 124 -4.94 -9.24 21.04
N PHE A 125 -5.27 -8.30 20.16
CA PHE A 125 -5.68 -6.95 20.52
C PHE A 125 -7.12 -6.91 21.05
N ILE A 126 -7.95 -7.86 20.62
CA ILE A 126 -9.30 -8.10 21.11
C ILE A 126 -9.48 -9.59 21.40
N ASP A 127 -10.36 -9.92 22.35
CA ASP A 127 -10.72 -11.29 22.68
C ASP A 127 -11.96 -11.78 21.87
N ALA A 128 -12.31 -13.06 22.03
CA ALA A 128 -13.44 -13.67 21.33
C ALA A 128 -14.78 -13.01 21.69
N LYS A 129 -14.96 -12.56 22.94
CA LYS A 129 -16.21 -11.88 23.38
C LYS A 129 -16.33 -10.50 22.73
N GLN A 130 -15.23 -9.79 22.61
CA GLN A 130 -15.17 -8.50 21.92
C GLN A 130 -15.48 -8.68 20.43
N LEU A 131 -14.88 -9.67 19.77
CA LEU A 131 -15.12 -9.96 18.37
C LEU A 131 -16.58 -10.38 18.13
N ASP A 132 -17.18 -11.20 18.99
CA ASP A 132 -18.59 -11.60 18.87
C ASP A 132 -19.52 -10.39 19.00
N LYS A 133 -19.26 -9.51 19.97
CA LYS A 133 -20.02 -8.26 20.13
C LYS A 133 -19.91 -7.36 18.88
N ILE A 134 -18.75 -7.27 18.28
CA ILE A 134 -18.54 -6.53 17.03
C ILE A 134 -19.34 -7.20 15.90
N ALA A 135 -19.26 -8.53 15.79
CA ALA A 135 -19.99 -9.28 14.77
C ALA A 135 -21.51 -9.06 14.81
N GLU A 136 -22.09 -8.87 15.99
CA GLU A 136 -23.52 -8.56 16.18
C GLU A 136 -23.92 -7.21 15.59
N THR A 137 -22.99 -6.27 15.44
CA THR A 137 -23.27 -4.97 14.80
C THR A 137 -23.45 -5.05 13.29
N TYR A 138 -23.07 -6.19 12.68
CA TYR A 138 -23.15 -6.43 11.23
C TYR A 138 -24.23 -7.50 10.92
N PRO A 139 -25.49 -7.15 10.65
CA PRO A 139 -26.55 -8.13 10.37
C PRO A 139 -26.48 -8.66 8.92
N ASN A 140 -25.30 -9.02 8.44
CA ASN A 140 -25.03 -9.44 7.06
C ASN A 140 -23.97 -10.55 7.01
N GLU A 141 -23.50 -10.89 5.80
CA GLU A 141 -22.48 -11.92 5.59
C GLU A 141 -21.13 -11.59 6.26
N TYR A 142 -20.80 -10.31 6.47
CA TYR A 142 -19.60 -9.90 7.18
C TYR A 142 -19.65 -10.31 8.66
N GLY A 143 -20.78 -10.04 9.35
CA GLY A 143 -20.94 -10.49 10.74
C GLY A 143 -20.92 -12.02 10.88
N LYS A 144 -21.54 -12.76 9.93
CA LYS A 144 -21.43 -14.23 9.89
C LYS A 144 -19.99 -14.69 9.73
N TYR A 145 -19.20 -14.00 8.89
CA TYR A 145 -17.79 -14.27 8.73
C TYR A 145 -17.02 -14.11 10.04
N LEU A 146 -17.20 -12.99 10.76
CA LEU A 146 -16.54 -12.75 12.03
C LEU A 146 -16.89 -13.81 13.09
N LYS A 147 -18.16 -14.23 13.18
CA LYS A 147 -18.57 -15.33 14.07
C LYS A 147 -17.91 -16.67 13.70
N ARG A 148 -17.69 -16.94 12.42
CA ARG A 148 -16.97 -18.14 11.97
C ARG A 148 -15.50 -18.13 12.41
N ILE A 149 -14.84 -16.96 12.40
CA ILE A 149 -13.43 -16.82 12.84
C ILE A 149 -13.26 -17.21 14.31
N ILE A 150 -14.25 -16.94 15.18
CA ILE A 150 -14.18 -17.29 16.60
C ILE A 150 -14.22 -18.82 16.81
N GLN A 151 -14.82 -19.56 15.87
CA GLN A 151 -15.00 -21.01 15.95
C GLN A 151 -13.80 -21.81 15.39
N GLN A 152 -12.84 -21.17 14.78
CA GLN A 152 -11.60 -21.75 14.24
C GLN A 152 -10.48 -21.76 15.28
#